data_fd7e5af6b7888a67dfc1e5eae6fdd091
#
_entry.id   fd7e5af6b7888a67dfc1e5eae6fdd091
#
_cell.length_a   1.000
_cell.length_b   1.000
_cell.length_c   1.000
_cell.angle_alpha   90.00
_cell.angle_beta   90.00
_cell.angle_gamma   90.00
#
_symmetry.space_group_name_H-M   'P 1'
#
loop_
_entity.id
_entity.type
_entity.pdbx_description
1 polymer ?
#
loop_
_entity_poly.entity_id
_entity_poly.type
_entity_poly.pdbx_seq_one_letter_code
_entity_poly.pdbx_strand_id
1 'polypeptide(L)'
;MLEKTQIAKNWLPRYTGMPLEKFGEHILLTNFQNYVQMFAEQFDCDIYGEDRSMPAATNNDGLTIINFGMGSSNAATVMDLLSSIEPRGVLFLGKCGGLKKSTEIGHFILPIAAIRGEGTSDDYLPPEVPALPSFKLHKFVSDKIMEHGQDYRTGVVYTTNRRVWEHDPDFHQKLHDMTCIGIDMETATLFVVGHANEISRGALLLVSDVPVTPDGVKTEESDRKVTSDWVGMHLDIGIEAMTDLGRKGEKIKHFRY
;
A
#
# COMPACT_ATOMS: atom_id res chain seq x y z
N MET A 1 -16.52 14.91 -24.13
CA MET A 1 -15.51 14.00 -23.53
C MET A 1 -16.06 13.60 -22.16
N LEU A 2 -15.92 12.32 -21.74
CA LEU A 2 -16.37 11.90 -20.41
C LEU A 2 -15.42 12.47 -19.36
N GLU A 3 -15.96 12.90 -18.23
CA GLU A 3 -15.18 13.31 -17.06
C GLU A 3 -14.49 12.11 -16.40
N LYS A 4 -13.30 12.31 -15.82
CA LYS A 4 -12.52 11.26 -15.14
C LYS A 4 -13.36 10.47 -14.14
N THR A 5 -14.15 11.17 -13.33
CA THR A 5 -15.03 10.55 -12.33
C THR A 5 -16.08 9.63 -12.94
N GLN A 6 -16.62 9.98 -14.12
CA GLN A 6 -17.58 9.12 -14.82
C GLN A 6 -16.94 7.85 -15.34
N ILE A 7 -15.70 7.96 -15.86
CA ILE A 7 -14.92 6.81 -16.30
C ILE A 7 -14.63 5.90 -15.09
N ALA A 8 -14.14 6.46 -13.99
CA ALA A 8 -13.80 5.73 -12.77
C ALA A 8 -15.03 5.01 -12.17
N LYS A 9 -16.19 5.67 -12.09
CA LYS A 9 -17.47 5.05 -11.66
C LYS A 9 -17.88 3.86 -12.50
N ASN A 10 -17.61 3.90 -13.80
CA ASN A 10 -17.92 2.79 -14.70
C ASN A 10 -16.89 1.64 -14.56
N TRP A 11 -15.61 1.98 -14.33
CA TRP A 11 -14.54 1.00 -14.37
C TRP A 11 -14.28 0.32 -13.02
N LEU A 12 -14.45 1.02 -11.89
CA LEU A 12 -14.22 0.42 -10.58
C LEU A 12 -14.99 -0.91 -10.40
N PRO A 13 -16.31 -1.00 -10.69
CA PRO A 13 -17.04 -2.27 -10.62
C PRO A 13 -16.56 -3.32 -11.65
N ARG A 14 -16.07 -2.88 -12.81
CA ARG A 14 -15.56 -3.83 -13.83
C ARG A 14 -14.26 -4.49 -13.41
N TYR A 15 -13.39 -3.76 -12.69
CA TYR A 15 -12.12 -4.29 -12.22
C TYR A 15 -12.28 -5.14 -10.96
N THR A 16 -13.19 -4.75 -10.07
CA THR A 16 -13.37 -5.39 -8.76
C THR A 16 -14.49 -6.43 -8.72
N GLY A 17 -15.41 -6.41 -9.67
CA GLY A 17 -16.66 -7.21 -9.59
C GLY A 17 -17.64 -6.70 -8.53
N MET A 18 -17.30 -5.66 -7.74
CA MET A 18 -18.07 -5.15 -6.63
C MET A 18 -18.88 -3.91 -7.03
N PRO A 19 -20.20 -3.84 -6.76
CA PRO A 19 -21.02 -2.65 -7.02
C PRO A 19 -20.54 -1.45 -6.21
N LEU A 20 -20.70 -0.22 -6.76
CA LEU A 20 -20.19 1.01 -6.13
C LEU A 20 -20.71 1.24 -4.71
N GLU A 21 -21.97 0.92 -4.46
CA GLU A 21 -22.64 1.09 -3.17
C GLU A 21 -22.14 0.13 -2.07
N LYS A 22 -21.34 -0.86 -2.43
CA LYS A 22 -20.72 -1.80 -1.49
C LYS A 22 -19.38 -1.31 -0.96
N PHE A 23 -18.74 -0.34 -1.63
CA PHE A 23 -17.49 0.20 -1.14
C PHE A 23 -17.69 1.04 0.11
N GLY A 24 -16.84 0.83 1.10
CA GLY A 24 -16.79 1.67 2.28
C GLY A 24 -15.96 2.95 2.06
N GLU A 25 -15.98 3.84 3.06
CA GLU A 25 -15.23 5.09 3.02
C GLU A 25 -13.75 4.93 3.39
N HIS A 26 -13.36 3.77 3.95
CA HIS A 26 -12.00 3.45 4.35
C HIS A 26 -11.52 2.24 3.57
N ILE A 27 -10.35 2.37 2.94
CA ILE A 27 -9.85 1.37 1.99
C ILE A 27 -8.48 0.84 2.44
N LEU A 28 -8.36 -0.47 2.52
CA LEU A 28 -7.09 -1.18 2.54
C LEU A 28 -6.73 -1.59 1.12
N LEU A 29 -5.51 -1.30 0.70
CA LEU A 29 -4.95 -1.77 -0.56
C LEU A 29 -3.88 -2.83 -0.27
N THR A 30 -3.83 -3.85 -1.09
CA THR A 30 -2.78 -4.87 -1.06
C THR A 30 -2.48 -5.35 -2.47
N ASN A 31 -1.34 -5.99 -2.65
CA ASN A 31 -0.98 -6.71 -3.88
C ASN A 31 -0.90 -8.23 -3.67
N PHE A 32 -1.56 -8.73 -2.62
CA PHE A 32 -1.58 -10.14 -2.25
C PHE A 32 -3.00 -10.66 -2.04
N GLN A 33 -3.36 -11.73 -2.76
CA GLN A 33 -4.72 -12.31 -2.68
C GLN A 33 -5.03 -12.91 -1.30
N ASN A 34 -4.05 -13.47 -0.62
CA ASN A 34 -4.25 -14.05 0.71
C ASN A 34 -4.69 -13.03 1.77
N TYR A 35 -4.35 -11.73 1.61
CA TYR A 35 -4.86 -10.67 2.51
C TYR A 35 -6.36 -10.49 2.36
N VAL A 36 -6.87 -10.52 1.12
CA VAL A 36 -8.32 -10.41 0.85
C VAL A 36 -9.05 -11.63 1.40
N GLN A 37 -8.46 -12.83 1.25
CA GLN A 37 -9.04 -14.08 1.79
C GLN A 37 -9.10 -14.04 3.32
N MET A 38 -7.98 -13.71 3.98
CA MET A 38 -7.94 -13.61 5.45
C MET A 38 -8.92 -12.56 5.99
N PHE A 39 -9.02 -11.40 5.32
CA PHE A 39 -9.99 -10.37 5.67
C PHE A 39 -11.43 -10.88 5.54
N ALA A 40 -11.76 -11.55 4.44
CA ALA A 40 -13.09 -12.09 4.20
C ALA A 40 -13.46 -13.18 5.22
N GLU A 41 -12.52 -14.06 5.56
CA GLU A 41 -12.70 -15.08 6.60
C GLU A 41 -12.88 -14.44 7.98
N GLN A 42 -12.08 -13.41 8.33
CA GLN A 42 -12.15 -12.74 9.64
C GLN A 42 -13.49 -12.03 9.86
N PHE A 43 -14.10 -11.49 8.82
CA PHE A 43 -15.35 -10.72 8.90
C PHE A 43 -16.58 -11.45 8.36
N ASP A 44 -16.46 -12.70 7.96
CA ASP A 44 -17.53 -13.50 7.33
C ASP A 44 -18.24 -12.71 6.21
N CYS A 45 -17.45 -12.18 5.26
CA CYS A 45 -17.95 -11.38 4.15
C CYS A 45 -17.51 -11.92 2.79
N ASP A 46 -18.30 -11.60 1.76
CA ASP A 46 -18.07 -12.10 0.40
C ASP A 46 -16.85 -11.43 -0.25
N ILE A 47 -16.10 -12.21 -1.02
CA ILE A 47 -15.10 -11.70 -1.95
C ILE A 47 -15.75 -11.48 -3.31
N TYR A 48 -15.68 -10.28 -3.82
CA TYR A 48 -16.13 -9.90 -5.15
C TYR A 48 -14.99 -10.01 -6.15
N GLY A 49 -15.29 -10.46 -7.35
CA GLY A 49 -14.37 -10.43 -8.48
C GLY A 49 -13.14 -11.30 -8.35
N GLU A 50 -13.28 -12.51 -7.80
CA GLU A 50 -12.17 -13.49 -7.75
C GLU A 50 -11.63 -13.83 -9.16
N ASP A 51 -12.48 -13.69 -10.19
CA ASP A 51 -12.13 -13.83 -11.61
C ASP A 51 -11.69 -12.51 -12.27
N ARG A 52 -11.63 -11.41 -11.51
CA ARG A 52 -11.26 -10.07 -11.99
C ARG A 52 -9.83 -9.70 -11.61
N SER A 53 -9.39 -8.57 -12.15
CA SER A 53 -8.02 -8.08 -11.91
C SER A 53 -7.81 -7.47 -10.53
N MET A 54 -8.88 -7.06 -9.84
CA MET A 54 -8.80 -6.38 -8.53
C MET A 54 -9.85 -6.93 -7.56
N PRO A 55 -9.74 -8.19 -7.09
CA PRO A 55 -10.67 -8.74 -6.12
C PRO A 55 -10.79 -7.88 -4.86
N ALA A 56 -12.00 -7.76 -4.33
CA ALA A 56 -12.28 -6.89 -3.20
C ALA A 56 -13.29 -7.52 -2.23
N ALA A 57 -13.23 -7.12 -0.96
CA ALA A 57 -14.22 -7.47 0.05
C ALA A 57 -14.51 -6.26 0.95
N THR A 58 -15.72 -6.17 1.47
CA THR A 58 -16.12 -5.11 2.41
C THR A 58 -16.81 -5.71 3.61
N ASN A 59 -16.38 -5.35 4.81
CA ASN A 59 -17.00 -5.80 6.04
C ASN A 59 -18.24 -4.94 6.41
N ASN A 60 -18.96 -5.36 7.44
CA ASN A 60 -20.19 -4.68 7.88
C ASN A 60 -19.93 -3.27 8.48
N ASP A 61 -18.70 -2.96 8.86
CA ASP A 61 -18.31 -1.64 9.39
C ASP A 61 -17.92 -0.66 8.26
N GLY A 62 -18.00 -1.06 7.00
CA GLY A 62 -17.65 -0.24 5.84
C GLY A 62 -16.14 -0.06 5.64
N LEU A 63 -15.33 -1.03 6.04
CA LEU A 63 -13.94 -1.14 5.66
C LEU A 63 -13.82 -2.06 4.44
N THR A 64 -13.21 -1.57 3.37
CA THR A 64 -13.00 -2.34 2.13
C THR A 64 -11.52 -2.71 1.99
N ILE A 65 -11.23 -3.94 1.58
CA ILE A 65 -9.91 -4.36 1.11
C ILE A 65 -9.95 -4.64 -0.39
N ILE A 66 -8.89 -4.22 -1.11
CA ILE A 66 -8.76 -4.46 -2.55
C ILE A 66 -7.36 -5.00 -2.85
N ASN A 67 -7.29 -6.12 -3.54
CA ASN A 67 -6.04 -6.56 -4.16
C ASN A 67 -5.93 -5.92 -5.54
N PHE A 68 -5.05 -4.94 -5.71
CA PHE A 68 -4.88 -4.25 -7.00
C PHE A 68 -3.79 -4.85 -7.90
N GLY A 69 -3.17 -5.93 -7.45
CA GLY A 69 -2.04 -6.54 -8.15
C GLY A 69 -0.73 -5.81 -7.90
N MET A 70 0.29 -6.12 -8.67
CA MET A 70 1.66 -5.63 -8.48
C MET A 70 2.00 -4.52 -9.47
N GLY A 71 2.81 -3.57 -8.99
CA GLY A 71 3.48 -2.57 -9.81
C GLY A 71 2.76 -1.22 -9.92
N SER A 72 3.54 -0.22 -10.28
CA SER A 72 3.15 1.18 -10.27
C SER A 72 1.97 1.51 -11.17
N SER A 73 1.85 0.87 -12.34
CA SER A 73 0.70 1.08 -13.24
C SER A 73 -0.63 0.63 -12.61
N ASN A 74 -0.61 -0.50 -11.89
CA ASN A 74 -1.79 -0.98 -11.16
C ASN A 74 -2.11 -0.08 -9.95
N ALA A 75 -1.06 0.37 -9.24
CA ALA A 75 -1.18 1.32 -8.14
C ALA A 75 -1.82 2.65 -8.60
N ALA A 76 -1.39 3.18 -9.73
CA ALA A 76 -1.99 4.37 -10.32
C ALA A 76 -3.46 4.14 -10.71
N THR A 77 -3.74 3.00 -11.37
CA THR A 77 -5.09 2.65 -11.80
C THR A 77 -6.06 2.56 -10.63
N VAL A 78 -5.70 1.83 -9.56
CA VAL A 78 -6.61 1.71 -8.40
C VAL A 78 -6.87 3.04 -7.73
N MET A 79 -5.85 3.91 -7.58
CA MET A 79 -6.03 5.24 -7.00
C MET A 79 -6.90 6.15 -7.87
N ASP A 80 -6.79 6.06 -9.19
CA ASP A 80 -7.68 6.77 -10.11
C ASP A 80 -9.13 6.27 -10.01
N LEU A 81 -9.33 4.97 -9.94
CA LEU A 81 -10.65 4.38 -9.80
C LEU A 81 -11.31 4.77 -8.46
N LEU A 82 -10.52 4.78 -7.37
CA LEU A 82 -11.00 5.18 -6.04
C LEU A 82 -11.42 6.65 -5.96
N SER A 83 -10.93 7.54 -6.83
CA SER A 83 -11.41 8.92 -6.90
C SER A 83 -12.92 9.03 -7.13
N SER A 84 -13.55 7.98 -7.65
CA SER A 84 -15.01 7.94 -7.92
C SER A 84 -15.88 7.78 -6.67
N ILE A 85 -15.31 7.30 -5.57
CA ILE A 85 -16.00 7.07 -4.29
C ILE A 85 -15.52 7.99 -3.17
N GLU A 86 -14.54 8.86 -3.45
CA GLU A 86 -13.98 9.85 -2.51
C GLU A 86 -13.66 9.28 -1.12
N PRO A 87 -12.78 8.26 -1.02
CA PRO A 87 -12.52 7.59 0.25
C PRO A 87 -11.90 8.54 1.27
N ARG A 88 -12.25 8.39 2.53
CA ARG A 88 -11.69 9.18 3.65
C ARG A 88 -10.24 8.82 3.96
N GLY A 89 -9.83 7.60 3.62
CA GLY A 89 -8.46 7.15 3.79
C GLY A 89 -8.19 5.88 3.02
N VAL A 90 -6.97 5.78 2.50
CA VAL A 90 -6.45 4.61 1.78
C VAL A 90 -5.13 4.21 2.42
N LEU A 91 -5.04 3.00 2.94
CA LEU A 91 -3.83 2.44 3.54
C LEU A 91 -3.33 1.24 2.71
N PHE A 92 -2.12 1.34 2.21
CA PHE A 92 -1.45 0.23 1.53
C PHE A 92 -0.75 -0.70 2.52
N LEU A 93 -1.09 -1.97 2.47
CA LEU A 93 -0.43 -3.07 3.18
C LEU A 93 0.43 -3.84 2.16
N GLY A 94 1.68 -3.43 2.04
CA GLY A 94 2.64 -3.99 1.10
C GLY A 94 3.76 -4.77 1.77
N LYS A 95 4.55 -5.49 0.95
CA LYS A 95 5.82 -6.06 1.36
C LYS A 95 6.96 -5.30 0.70
N CYS A 96 8.13 -5.24 1.33
CA CYS A 96 9.32 -4.59 0.78
C CYS A 96 10.59 -5.38 1.07
N GLY A 97 11.61 -5.17 0.26
CA GLY A 97 12.97 -5.57 0.57
C GLY A 97 13.62 -4.57 1.53
N GLY A 98 14.23 -5.04 2.61
CA GLY A 98 15.00 -4.21 3.54
C GLY A 98 16.37 -3.84 2.98
N LEU A 99 16.79 -2.57 3.09
CA LEU A 99 18.03 -2.05 2.51
C LEU A 99 19.11 -1.68 3.54
N LYS A 100 18.91 -2.00 4.79
CA LYS A 100 19.90 -1.79 5.86
C LYS A 100 20.35 -3.14 6.45
N LYS A 101 21.63 -3.28 6.78
CA LYS A 101 22.16 -4.52 7.40
C LYS A 101 21.51 -4.88 8.74
N SER A 102 20.94 -3.89 9.43
CA SER A 102 20.20 -4.07 10.68
C SER A 102 18.71 -4.36 10.46
N THR A 103 18.25 -4.44 9.22
CA THR A 103 16.86 -4.80 8.91
C THR A 103 16.71 -6.31 9.01
N GLU A 104 15.62 -6.75 9.61
CA GLU A 104 15.28 -8.17 9.76
C GLU A 104 13.93 -8.43 9.09
N ILE A 105 13.73 -9.66 8.63
CA ILE A 105 12.44 -10.13 8.13
C ILE A 105 11.41 -10.01 9.26
N GLY A 106 10.24 -9.49 8.93
CA GLY A 106 9.18 -9.23 9.91
C GLY A 106 9.18 -7.79 10.47
N HIS A 107 10.25 -7.01 10.28
CA HIS A 107 10.22 -5.60 10.66
C HIS A 107 9.14 -4.84 9.87
N PHE A 108 8.49 -3.89 10.54
CA PHE A 108 7.58 -2.95 9.90
C PHE A 108 8.32 -1.67 9.50
N ILE A 109 8.01 -1.19 8.29
CA ILE A 109 8.45 0.12 7.81
C ILE A 109 7.21 1.01 7.60
N LEU A 110 7.22 2.17 8.24
CA LEU A 110 6.26 3.24 8.05
C LEU A 110 6.93 4.35 7.21
N PRO A 111 6.75 4.37 5.88
CA PRO A 111 7.51 5.26 4.99
C PRO A 111 7.10 6.72 5.19
N ILE A 112 8.04 7.60 5.55
CA ILE A 112 7.79 9.05 5.64
C ILE A 112 7.86 9.75 4.28
N ALA A 113 8.50 9.11 3.30
CA ALA A 113 8.57 9.52 1.91
C ALA A 113 8.95 8.32 1.04
N ALA A 114 8.66 8.41 -0.27
CA ALA A 114 9.14 7.46 -1.25
C ALA A 114 9.86 8.16 -2.40
N ILE A 115 10.97 7.57 -2.87
CA ILE A 115 11.67 8.03 -4.08
C ILE A 115 10.96 7.45 -5.30
N ARG A 116 10.65 8.33 -6.25
CA ARG A 116 9.90 8.06 -7.47
C ARG A 116 10.81 7.46 -8.55
N GLY A 117 11.24 6.19 -8.36
CA GLY A 117 12.11 5.48 -9.29
C GLY A 117 11.37 4.66 -10.35
N GLU A 118 10.04 4.76 -10.39
CA GLU A 118 9.14 3.92 -11.20
C GLU A 118 8.67 4.60 -12.50
N GLY A 119 8.67 5.94 -12.56
CA GLY A 119 8.30 6.74 -13.73
C GLY A 119 6.79 6.96 -13.93
N THR A 120 5.92 6.04 -13.50
CA THR A 120 4.45 6.15 -13.66
C THR A 120 3.89 7.42 -13.01
N SER A 121 4.39 7.79 -11.84
CA SER A 121 3.92 8.96 -11.12
C SER A 121 4.27 10.30 -11.81
N ASP A 122 5.21 10.32 -12.76
CA ASP A 122 5.60 11.51 -13.53
C ASP A 122 4.49 11.98 -14.47
N ASP A 123 3.58 11.07 -14.87
CA ASP A 123 2.39 11.42 -15.64
C ASP A 123 1.33 12.19 -14.84
N TYR A 124 1.45 12.22 -13.51
CA TYR A 124 0.48 12.86 -12.61
C TYR A 124 0.96 14.19 -12.05
N LEU A 125 2.20 14.24 -11.59
CA LEU A 125 2.80 15.44 -11.00
C LEU A 125 4.28 15.54 -11.40
N PRO A 126 4.83 16.75 -11.54
CA PRO A 126 6.24 16.96 -11.82
C PRO A 126 7.16 16.18 -10.86
N PRO A 127 8.36 15.73 -11.31
CA PRO A 127 9.26 14.92 -10.51
C PRO A 127 9.75 15.61 -9.22
N GLU A 128 9.70 16.93 -9.16
CA GLU A 128 10.05 17.73 -7.98
C GLU A 128 9.03 17.61 -6.84
N VAL A 129 7.79 17.16 -7.13
CA VAL A 129 6.77 16.94 -6.10
C VAL A 129 7.09 15.67 -5.33
N PRO A 130 7.33 15.76 -4.01
CA PRO A 130 7.71 14.61 -3.22
C PRO A 130 6.53 13.64 -3.04
N ALA A 131 6.81 12.34 -3.09
CA ALA A 131 5.85 11.29 -2.75
C ALA A 131 5.75 11.15 -1.22
N LEU A 132 4.68 11.72 -0.63
CA LEU A 132 4.49 11.79 0.82
C LEU A 132 3.16 11.15 1.24
N PRO A 133 3.11 10.46 2.39
CA PRO A 133 1.88 10.01 3.01
C PRO A 133 1.12 11.16 3.68
N SER A 134 -0.12 10.91 4.05
CA SER A 134 -0.88 11.75 4.96
C SER A 134 -0.43 11.50 6.40
N PHE A 135 0.21 12.47 7.02
CA PHE A 135 0.78 12.37 8.37
C PHE A 135 -0.22 11.84 9.40
N LYS A 136 -1.46 12.34 9.35
CA LYS A 136 -2.50 11.95 10.30
C LYS A 136 -2.85 10.45 10.19
N LEU A 137 -2.92 9.91 8.96
CA LEU A 137 -3.17 8.49 8.74
C LEU A 137 -2.03 7.65 9.33
N HIS A 138 -0.78 8.04 9.06
CA HIS A 138 0.39 7.35 9.60
C HIS A 138 0.46 7.36 11.13
N LYS A 139 -0.09 8.40 11.80
CA LYS A 139 -0.18 8.43 13.25
C LYS A 139 -1.07 7.30 13.78
N PHE A 140 -2.24 7.06 13.16
CA PHE A 140 -3.10 5.92 13.56
C PHE A 140 -2.39 4.58 13.36
N VAL A 141 -1.68 4.42 12.25
CA VAL A 141 -0.91 3.19 11.98
C VAL A 141 0.19 3.02 13.02
N SER A 142 0.95 4.09 13.32
CA SER A 142 2.00 4.08 14.35
C SER A 142 1.45 3.66 15.73
N ASP A 143 0.34 4.25 16.14
CA ASP A 143 -0.28 3.94 17.44
C ASP A 143 -0.66 2.45 17.50
N LYS A 144 -1.21 1.88 16.43
CA LYS A 144 -1.59 0.46 16.38
C LYS A 144 -0.39 -0.48 16.38
N ILE A 145 0.68 -0.17 15.67
CA ILE A 145 1.91 -0.98 15.75
C ILE A 145 2.39 -1.09 17.19
N MET A 146 2.42 0.04 17.91
CA MET A 146 2.84 0.08 19.32
C MET A 146 1.87 -0.66 20.25
N GLU A 147 0.55 -0.57 20.02
CA GLU A 147 -0.47 -1.31 20.76
C GLU A 147 -0.31 -2.84 20.62
N HIS A 148 0.13 -3.31 19.45
CA HIS A 148 0.49 -4.71 19.20
C HIS A 148 1.85 -5.12 19.79
N GLY A 149 2.51 -4.23 20.53
CA GLY A 149 3.82 -4.49 21.14
C GLY A 149 4.95 -4.63 20.13
N GLN A 150 4.74 -4.13 18.92
CA GLN A 150 5.72 -4.15 17.85
C GLN A 150 6.46 -2.82 17.74
N ASP A 151 7.65 -2.88 17.14
CA ASP A 151 8.45 -1.70 16.79
C ASP A 151 8.37 -1.50 15.26
N TYR A 152 8.69 -0.30 14.80
CA TYR A 152 8.74 0.03 13.38
C TYR A 152 9.90 0.95 13.05
N ARG A 153 10.28 0.98 11.80
CA ARG A 153 11.30 1.90 11.28
C ARG A 153 10.63 2.94 10.38
N THR A 154 11.08 4.17 10.52
CA THR A 154 10.66 5.26 9.63
C THR A 154 11.82 5.68 8.76
N GLY A 155 11.55 6.04 7.52
CA GLY A 155 12.56 6.51 6.60
C GLY A 155 12.04 6.61 5.17
N VAL A 156 12.99 6.85 4.26
CA VAL A 156 12.68 6.93 2.83
C VAL A 156 12.75 5.54 2.23
N VAL A 157 11.73 5.15 1.48
CA VAL A 157 11.74 3.94 0.64
C VAL A 157 11.98 4.31 -0.82
N TYR A 158 12.47 3.37 -1.61
CA TYR A 158 12.63 3.54 -3.06
C TYR A 158 11.57 2.70 -3.77
N THR A 159 10.78 3.32 -4.62
CA THR A 159 9.83 2.59 -5.48
C THR A 159 10.44 2.39 -6.85
N THR A 160 10.60 1.14 -7.27
CA THR A 160 11.19 0.76 -8.55
C THR A 160 10.16 0.17 -9.51
N ASN A 161 10.40 0.29 -10.82
CA ASN A 161 9.68 -0.44 -11.85
C ASN A 161 10.38 -1.75 -12.28
N ARG A 162 11.56 -2.06 -11.69
CA ARG A 162 12.33 -3.27 -11.97
C ARG A 162 12.10 -4.31 -10.89
N ARG A 163 11.49 -5.45 -11.25
CA ARG A 163 11.28 -6.54 -10.27
C ARG A 163 12.56 -7.32 -9.99
N VAL A 164 13.39 -7.53 -11.00
CA VAL A 164 14.64 -8.27 -10.87
C VAL A 164 15.82 -7.28 -10.99
N TRP A 165 16.37 -6.87 -9.87
CA TRP A 165 17.42 -5.86 -9.76
C TRP A 165 18.59 -6.31 -8.85
N GLU A 166 18.41 -7.37 -8.09
CA GLU A 166 19.31 -7.82 -7.03
C GLU A 166 20.68 -8.23 -7.55
N HIS A 167 20.81 -8.49 -8.85
CA HIS A 167 22.07 -8.81 -9.53
C HIS A 167 22.88 -7.59 -9.99
N ASP A 168 22.34 -6.37 -9.82
CA ASP A 168 22.89 -5.12 -10.37
C ASP A 168 23.65 -4.35 -9.27
N PRO A 169 25.00 -4.42 -9.22
CA PRO A 169 25.80 -3.79 -8.17
C PRO A 169 25.74 -2.26 -8.23
N ASP A 170 25.58 -1.66 -9.42
CA ASP A 170 25.48 -0.21 -9.57
C ASP A 170 24.14 0.28 -8.99
N PHE A 171 23.08 -0.49 -9.15
CA PHE A 171 21.81 -0.18 -8.56
C PHE A 171 21.82 -0.34 -7.03
N HIS A 172 22.53 -1.34 -6.49
CA HIS A 172 22.77 -1.46 -5.05
C HIS A 172 23.51 -0.24 -4.51
N GLN A 173 24.56 0.21 -5.19
CA GLN A 173 25.32 1.40 -4.78
C GLN A 173 24.42 2.66 -4.82
N LYS A 174 23.61 2.82 -5.87
CA LYS A 174 22.64 3.90 -5.98
C LYS A 174 21.66 3.93 -4.80
N LEU A 175 21.07 2.79 -4.42
CA LEU A 175 20.16 2.68 -3.28
C LEU A 175 20.86 3.00 -1.95
N HIS A 176 22.11 2.58 -1.81
CA HIS A 176 22.94 2.89 -0.65
C HIS A 176 23.18 4.41 -0.51
N ASP A 177 23.59 5.06 -1.59
CA ASP A 177 23.89 6.52 -1.63
C ASP A 177 22.65 7.37 -1.36
N MET A 178 21.47 6.89 -1.78
CA MET A 178 20.18 7.51 -1.47
C MET A 178 19.72 7.28 -0.03
N THR A 179 20.43 6.49 0.76
CA THR A 179 20.13 6.16 2.16
C THR A 179 18.75 5.54 2.40
N CYS A 180 18.14 4.93 1.39
CA CYS A 180 16.85 4.27 1.50
C CYS A 180 16.88 3.14 2.54
N ILE A 181 15.76 2.92 3.23
CA ILE A 181 15.62 1.85 4.22
C ILE A 181 14.86 0.65 3.70
N GLY A 182 14.10 0.81 2.62
CA GLY A 182 13.34 -0.25 1.96
C GLY A 182 13.14 0.03 0.48
N ILE A 183 12.78 -1.02 -0.26
CA ILE A 183 12.45 -0.97 -1.68
C ILE A 183 11.16 -1.73 -1.96
N ASP A 184 10.28 -1.12 -2.75
CA ASP A 184 9.03 -1.70 -3.23
C ASP A 184 8.77 -1.35 -4.69
N MET A 185 7.54 -1.59 -5.18
CA MET A 185 7.15 -1.28 -6.55
C MET A 185 5.91 -0.35 -6.64
N GLU A 186 5.35 0.14 -5.53
CA GLU A 186 4.03 0.80 -5.50
C GLU A 186 3.97 2.10 -4.70
N THR A 187 4.69 2.22 -3.58
CA THR A 187 4.48 3.26 -2.57
C THR A 187 4.56 4.68 -3.13
N ALA A 188 5.57 4.99 -3.96
CA ALA A 188 5.70 6.34 -4.52
C ALA A 188 4.49 6.70 -5.40
N THR A 189 4.06 5.76 -6.25
CA THR A 189 2.90 5.95 -7.12
C THR A 189 1.62 6.16 -6.30
N LEU A 190 1.36 5.32 -5.29
CA LEU A 190 0.20 5.48 -4.41
C LEU A 190 0.19 6.84 -3.72
N PHE A 191 1.36 7.32 -3.27
CA PHE A 191 1.46 8.62 -2.62
C PHE A 191 1.23 9.78 -3.60
N VAL A 192 1.83 9.75 -4.78
CA VAL A 192 1.71 10.83 -5.77
C VAL A 192 0.31 10.85 -6.39
N VAL A 193 -0.21 9.71 -6.85
CA VAL A 193 -1.54 9.64 -7.47
C VAL A 193 -2.63 9.93 -6.44
N GLY A 194 -2.44 9.48 -5.20
CA GLY A 194 -3.33 9.86 -4.10
C GLY A 194 -3.30 11.36 -3.80
N HIS A 195 -2.13 12.02 -3.93
CA HIS A 195 -2.02 13.47 -3.84
C HIS A 195 -2.78 14.17 -4.98
N ALA A 196 -2.55 13.74 -6.21
CA ALA A 196 -3.20 14.31 -7.40
C ALA A 196 -4.74 14.14 -7.38
N ASN A 197 -5.24 13.08 -6.74
CA ASN A 197 -6.68 12.82 -6.57
C ASN A 197 -7.27 13.33 -5.24
N GLU A 198 -6.53 14.11 -4.46
CA GLU A 198 -6.92 14.61 -3.13
C GLU A 198 -7.34 13.49 -2.15
N ILE A 199 -6.81 12.28 -2.28
CA ILE A 199 -7.08 11.13 -1.43
C ILE A 199 -6.08 11.09 -0.28
N SER A 200 -6.56 10.95 0.95
CA SER A 200 -5.72 10.65 2.12
C SER A 200 -5.12 9.26 1.99
N ARG A 201 -3.79 9.15 2.09
CA ARG A 201 -3.05 7.92 1.78
C ARG A 201 -1.93 7.66 2.75
N GLY A 202 -1.66 6.38 2.96
CA GLY A 202 -0.55 5.89 3.77
C GLY A 202 -0.09 4.53 3.29
N ALA A 203 1.00 4.05 3.86
CA ALA A 203 1.50 2.69 3.64
C ALA A 203 2.08 2.14 4.94
N LEU A 204 1.88 0.86 5.17
CA LEU A 204 2.59 0.05 6.13
C LEU A 204 3.26 -1.08 5.36
N LEU A 205 4.57 -1.17 5.42
CA LEU A 205 5.33 -2.16 4.67
C LEU A 205 5.91 -3.21 5.63
N LEU A 206 5.72 -4.48 5.29
CA LEU A 206 6.33 -5.61 5.95
C LEU A 206 7.63 -6.01 5.23
N VAL A 207 8.75 -6.04 5.93
CA VAL A 207 10.01 -6.53 5.37
C VAL A 207 9.91 -8.03 5.13
N SER A 208 9.98 -8.43 3.86
CA SER A 208 9.86 -9.82 3.41
C SER A 208 11.21 -10.48 3.08
N ASP A 209 12.22 -9.68 2.83
CA ASP A 209 13.57 -10.10 2.43
C ASP A 209 14.57 -8.97 2.70
N VAL A 210 15.87 -9.31 2.70
CA VAL A 210 16.95 -8.32 2.93
C VAL A 210 18.00 -8.48 1.81
N PRO A 211 17.68 -8.03 0.58
CA PRO A 211 18.49 -8.33 -0.63
C PRO A 211 19.88 -7.74 -0.63
N VAL A 212 20.23 -6.92 0.35
CA VAL A 212 21.59 -6.38 0.55
C VAL A 212 22.50 -7.32 1.34
N THR A 213 22.03 -8.49 1.74
CA THR A 213 22.80 -9.55 2.39
C THR A 213 23.01 -10.73 1.44
N PRO A 214 24.11 -11.51 1.57
CA PRO A 214 24.45 -12.58 0.62
C PRO A 214 23.35 -13.61 0.36
N ASP A 215 22.59 -13.98 1.41
CA ASP A 215 21.51 -14.97 1.33
C ASP A 215 20.10 -14.33 1.49
N GLY A 216 20.03 -13.01 1.33
CA GLY A 216 18.83 -12.23 1.65
C GLY A 216 17.86 -12.05 0.50
N VAL A 217 18.15 -12.58 -0.69
CA VAL A 217 17.24 -12.54 -1.83
C VAL A 217 16.05 -13.46 -1.57
N LYS A 218 14.85 -12.95 -1.83
CA LYS A 218 13.60 -13.65 -1.59
C LYS A 218 13.51 -14.99 -2.32
N THR A 219 13.16 -16.03 -1.59
CA THR A 219 12.87 -17.37 -2.10
C THR A 219 11.41 -17.74 -1.83
N GLU A 220 10.91 -18.78 -2.48
CA GLU A 220 9.56 -19.28 -2.21
C GLU A 220 9.38 -19.74 -0.75
N GLU A 221 10.40 -20.37 -0.18
CA GLU A 221 10.41 -20.83 1.22
C GLU A 221 10.38 -19.64 2.19
N SER A 222 11.24 -18.63 1.97
CA SER A 222 11.26 -17.43 2.80
C SER A 222 9.93 -16.66 2.73
N ASP A 223 9.30 -16.56 1.55
CA ASP A 223 8.01 -15.88 1.39
C ASP A 223 6.87 -16.63 2.09
N ARG A 224 6.87 -17.98 2.03
CA ARG A 224 5.90 -18.78 2.81
C ARG A 224 6.05 -18.55 4.31
N LYS A 225 7.28 -18.51 4.82
CA LYS A 225 7.56 -18.26 6.23
C LYS A 225 7.11 -16.86 6.66
N VAL A 226 7.41 -15.83 5.88
CA VAL A 226 6.91 -14.46 6.14
C VAL A 226 5.40 -14.44 6.18
N THR A 227 4.75 -15.17 5.26
CA THR A 227 3.30 -15.24 5.18
C THR A 227 2.71 -15.90 6.42
N SER A 228 3.27 -17.02 6.90
CA SER A 228 2.77 -17.69 8.10
C SER A 228 2.99 -16.90 9.38
N ASP A 229 4.11 -16.21 9.50
CA ASP A 229 4.55 -15.66 10.78
C ASP A 229 4.09 -14.21 11.00
N TRP A 230 3.88 -13.43 9.92
CA TRP A 230 3.74 -11.97 10.02
C TRP A 230 2.52 -11.37 9.32
N VAL A 231 1.97 -12.04 8.31
CA VAL A 231 0.88 -11.45 7.49
C VAL A 231 -0.38 -11.20 8.29
N GLY A 232 -0.73 -12.10 9.22
CA GLY A 232 -1.89 -11.92 10.10
C GLY A 232 -1.78 -10.62 10.90
N MET A 233 -0.67 -10.43 11.61
CA MET A 233 -0.42 -9.22 12.40
C MET A 233 -0.37 -7.95 11.51
N HIS A 234 0.25 -8.03 10.34
CA HIS A 234 0.30 -6.90 9.40
C HIS A 234 -1.11 -6.46 8.95
N LEU A 235 -1.96 -7.43 8.66
CA LEU A 235 -3.36 -7.19 8.30
C LEU A 235 -4.15 -6.61 9.48
N ASP A 236 -4.03 -7.19 10.68
CA ASP A 236 -4.74 -6.73 11.88
C ASP A 236 -4.41 -5.28 12.23
N ILE A 237 -3.12 -4.92 12.21
CA ILE A 237 -2.68 -3.53 12.41
C ILE A 237 -3.36 -2.58 11.41
N GLY A 238 -3.40 -2.96 10.13
CA GLY A 238 -4.06 -2.17 9.08
C GLY A 238 -5.56 -2.03 9.31
N ILE A 239 -6.25 -3.12 9.63
CA ILE A 239 -7.69 -3.14 9.92
C ILE A 239 -8.01 -2.23 11.11
N GLU A 240 -7.30 -2.39 12.21
CA GLU A 240 -7.53 -1.61 13.43
C GLU A 240 -7.24 -0.12 13.24
N ALA A 241 -6.15 0.22 12.53
CA ALA A 241 -5.79 1.60 12.24
C ALA A 241 -6.89 2.31 11.42
N MET A 242 -7.42 1.64 10.40
CA MET A 242 -8.46 2.20 9.54
C MET A 242 -9.82 2.23 10.23
N THR A 243 -10.14 1.24 11.06
CA THR A 243 -11.36 1.21 11.87
C THR A 243 -11.36 2.35 12.92
N ASP A 244 -10.25 2.58 13.60
CA ASP A 244 -10.11 3.66 14.57
C ASP A 244 -10.18 5.04 13.92
N LEU A 245 -9.58 5.22 12.73
CA LEU A 245 -9.73 6.43 11.93
C LEU A 245 -11.21 6.71 11.64
N GLY A 246 -11.95 5.68 11.25
CA GLY A 246 -13.39 5.76 10.98
C GLY A 246 -14.20 6.13 12.23
N ARG A 247 -13.98 5.45 13.34
CA ARG A 247 -14.68 5.69 14.62
C ARG A 247 -14.45 7.07 15.19
N LYS A 248 -13.24 7.60 15.11
CA LYS A 248 -12.91 8.94 15.60
C LYS A 248 -13.49 10.05 14.71
N GLY A 249 -14.05 9.69 13.55
CA GLY A 249 -14.69 10.63 12.63
C GLY A 249 -13.75 11.74 12.12
N GLU A 250 -12.45 11.50 12.26
CA GLU A 250 -11.45 12.50 11.94
C GLU A 250 -11.29 12.65 10.42
N LYS A 251 -11.63 13.82 9.92
CA LYS A 251 -11.34 14.18 8.53
C LYS A 251 -9.86 14.58 8.41
N ILE A 252 -9.15 13.94 7.50
CA ILE A 252 -7.85 14.43 7.08
C ILE A 252 -8.11 15.59 6.14
N LYS A 253 -7.79 16.81 6.61
CA LYS A 253 -8.00 18.02 5.82
C LYS A 253 -6.81 18.22 4.89
N HIS A 254 -7.09 18.37 3.60
CA HIS A 254 -6.11 18.82 2.62
C HIS A 254 -6.38 20.29 2.27
N PHE A 255 -5.31 21.04 1.99
CA PHE A 255 -5.48 22.32 1.33
C PHE A 255 -5.93 22.06 -0.11
N ARG A 256 -7.00 22.72 -0.51
CA ARG A 256 -7.42 22.77 -1.91
C ARG A 256 -6.82 24.01 -2.54
N TYR A 257 -6.22 23.84 -3.69
CA TYR A 257 -5.65 24.94 -4.49
C TYR A 257 -6.68 25.44 -5.50
#